data_94bf36181fb5e67387bbca5724a98a73
#
_entry.id   94bf36181fb5e67387bbca5724a98a73
#
_cell.length_a   1.000
_cell.length_b   1.000
_cell.length_c   1.000
_cell.angle_alpha   90.00
_cell.angle_beta   90.00
_cell.angle_gamma   90.00
#
_symmetry.space_group_name_H-M   'P 1'
#
loop_
_entity.id
_entity.type
_entity.pdbx_description
1 polymer ?
#
loop_
_entity_poly.entity_id
_entity_poly.type
_entity_poly.pdbx_seq_one_letter_code
_entity_poly.pdbx_strand_id
1 'polypeptide(L)'
;MATARTPRFLLLFCRSCRSLRGPQSRAYAALVPGVSQVDNGSDFLGKKPHRKHPGILHLPHVQLPQALADAAQLMLFERPMRSVEKQVQALTNYLWSRHLPVEPEELQRRAAYLEKKFLEKQDSAPTEEKLREAVLHALRKTTYHWQELSYSEELSLIYMAARLDGGYAAVFRAFHEIQARIPEFRPQTLMDFGSGTGSVAWAAHRTWGQSLREYVCVDSSAAMLGLAEKLLKGGSESGKPCIPGVFFRQFLPVSPKVQFDVVVSAYALSELPSRADRIEVIQNLWRKTSHFLVLVENGTKAGHRLLMDARNLVLGEKEKSPLDLRPSFVFAPCPHELPCPQLNASKSLACSFSQAYHPIPFNWNKKPKEEIFSMVILARGSPKEANRWPRITQPVLKRPRHVHCHLCCPDGHMQHAVVTARRHGRDLYRCARVSSWGDLLPVIAPSEFPPSSPDEEPPEN
;
A
#
# COMPACT_ATOMS: atom_id res chain seq x y z
N MET A 1 -40.96 24.05 -4.85
CA MET A 1 -39.94 24.51 -5.83
C MET A 1 -38.80 25.13 -5.06
N ALA A 2 -37.72 24.40 -4.90
CA ALA A 2 -36.43 24.92 -4.43
C ALA A 2 -35.35 23.93 -4.91
N THR A 3 -34.62 24.39 -5.89
CA THR A 3 -33.56 23.66 -6.59
C THR A 3 -32.28 23.65 -5.74
N ALA A 4 -31.81 22.48 -5.34
CA ALA A 4 -30.54 22.29 -4.67
C ALA A 4 -29.39 22.43 -5.69
N ARG A 5 -28.52 23.41 -5.50
CA ARG A 5 -27.29 23.64 -6.23
C ARG A 5 -26.16 22.84 -5.61
N THR A 6 -25.51 22.03 -6.42
CA THR A 6 -24.20 21.38 -6.15
C THR A 6 -23.09 22.42 -6.00
N PRO A 7 -22.17 22.31 -5.06
CA PRO A 7 -21.00 23.18 -5.01
C PRO A 7 -19.94 22.73 -6.03
N ARG A 8 -19.70 23.58 -7.01
CA ARG A 8 -18.51 23.55 -7.87
C ARG A 8 -17.32 24.05 -7.05
N PHE A 9 -16.29 23.24 -6.88
CA PHE A 9 -15.00 23.71 -6.41
C PHE A 9 -14.35 24.60 -7.47
N LEU A 10 -14.36 25.89 -7.22
CA LEU A 10 -13.62 26.91 -7.95
C LEU A 10 -12.15 26.89 -7.48
N LEU A 11 -11.25 26.57 -8.39
CA LEU A 11 -9.82 26.85 -8.25
C LEU A 11 -9.62 28.37 -8.37
N LEU A 12 -9.47 29.04 -7.24
CA LEU A 12 -9.03 30.42 -7.17
C LEU A 12 -7.52 30.49 -7.43
N PHE A 13 -7.17 30.94 -8.63
CA PHE A 13 -5.84 31.45 -8.93
C PHE A 13 -5.63 32.80 -8.23
N CYS A 14 -4.85 32.80 -7.17
CA CYS A 14 -4.37 34.06 -6.58
C CYS A 14 -3.23 34.61 -7.44
N ARG A 15 -3.56 35.63 -8.24
CA ARG A 15 -2.59 36.56 -8.85
C ARG A 15 -2.25 37.60 -7.80
N SER A 16 -1.08 37.54 -7.18
CA SER A 16 -0.22 38.64 -6.74
C SER A 16 0.77 38.18 -5.69
N CYS A 17 1.99 37.96 -6.12
CA CYS A 17 3.19 38.28 -5.35
C CYS A 17 4.35 38.37 -6.33
N ARG A 18 4.59 39.59 -6.80
CA ARG A 18 5.91 40.00 -7.31
C ARG A 18 6.79 40.20 -6.07
N SER A 19 7.91 39.48 -5.96
CA SER A 19 9.25 40.08 -5.74
C SER A 19 10.23 39.08 -5.16
N LEU A 20 11.47 39.35 -5.54
CA LEU A 20 12.76 38.83 -5.08
C LEU A 20 13.20 37.50 -5.72
N ARG A 21 13.72 37.68 -6.95
CA ARG A 21 14.62 36.73 -7.60
C ARG A 21 15.99 36.81 -6.91
N GLY A 22 16.23 35.89 -5.94
CA GLY A 22 17.58 35.40 -5.70
C GLY A 22 17.95 34.38 -6.76
N PRO A 23 19.23 34.16 -7.10
CA PRO A 23 19.63 33.13 -8.04
C PRO A 23 19.32 31.76 -7.42
N GLN A 24 18.14 31.23 -7.68
CA GLN A 24 17.88 29.84 -7.45
C GLN A 24 18.77 29.09 -8.44
N SER A 25 19.85 28.50 -7.93
CA SER A 25 20.54 27.43 -8.62
C SER A 25 19.46 26.41 -8.99
N ARG A 26 19.11 26.37 -10.26
CA ARG A 26 18.35 25.29 -10.86
C ARG A 26 19.23 24.05 -10.78
N ALA A 27 19.20 23.37 -9.66
CA ALA A 27 19.57 21.96 -9.62
C ALA A 27 18.56 21.24 -10.50
N TYR A 28 18.83 21.25 -11.79
CA TYR A 28 18.29 20.27 -12.71
C TYR A 28 18.88 18.96 -12.20
N ALA A 29 18.11 18.18 -11.46
CA ALA A 29 18.36 16.76 -11.33
C ALA A 29 18.27 16.19 -12.76
N ALA A 30 19.36 16.31 -13.46
CA ALA A 30 19.52 15.65 -14.73
C ALA A 30 19.52 14.17 -14.42
N LEU A 31 18.61 13.41 -14.99
CA LEU A 31 18.97 12.06 -15.37
C LEU A 31 20.31 12.19 -16.04
N VAL A 32 21.37 11.66 -15.40
CA VAL A 32 22.75 11.88 -15.82
C VAL A 32 22.87 11.52 -17.30
N PRO A 33 23.65 12.25 -18.11
CA PRO A 33 23.75 12.00 -19.55
C PRO A 33 24.10 10.59 -19.98
N GLY A 34 24.67 9.75 -19.11
CA GLY A 34 24.90 8.33 -19.34
C GLY A 34 23.68 7.40 -19.19
N VAL A 35 22.56 7.90 -18.68
CA VAL A 35 21.31 7.15 -18.42
C VAL A 35 20.44 6.99 -19.68
N SER A 36 20.93 7.37 -20.85
CA SER A 36 20.25 7.06 -22.10
C SER A 36 20.33 5.58 -22.51
N GLN A 37 21.11 4.78 -21.84
CA GLN A 37 21.12 3.35 -22.01
C GLN A 37 20.09 2.73 -21.05
N VAL A 38 18.86 2.67 -21.49
CA VAL A 38 17.98 1.55 -21.17
C VAL A 38 18.82 0.32 -21.43
N ASP A 39 18.89 -0.60 -20.48
CA ASP A 39 19.64 -1.83 -20.64
C ASP A 39 19.34 -2.45 -22.02
N ASN A 40 20.28 -2.24 -22.96
CA ASN A 40 20.17 -2.77 -24.32
C ASN A 40 20.32 -4.30 -24.35
N GLY A 41 20.69 -4.92 -23.22
CA GLY A 41 20.67 -6.36 -23.01
C GLY A 41 19.25 -6.92 -22.82
N SER A 42 18.26 -6.09 -22.49
CA SER A 42 16.88 -6.53 -22.43
C SER A 42 16.27 -6.51 -23.84
N ASP A 43 15.85 -7.66 -24.32
CA ASP A 43 15.22 -7.91 -25.62
C ASP A 43 14.02 -7.00 -25.95
N PHE A 44 13.52 -6.24 -25.00
CA PHE A 44 12.30 -5.45 -25.20
C PHE A 44 12.51 -4.20 -26.04
N LEU A 45 13.73 -3.65 -26.10
CA LEU A 45 14.01 -2.40 -26.84
C LEU A 45 14.02 -2.57 -28.36
N GLY A 46 14.48 -3.73 -28.84
CA GLY A 46 14.57 -4.02 -30.28
C GLY A 46 13.37 -4.78 -30.84
N LYS A 47 12.67 -5.55 -30.03
CA LYS A 47 11.66 -6.53 -30.48
C LYS A 47 10.26 -6.34 -29.88
N LYS A 48 10.15 -5.69 -28.73
CA LYS A 48 8.84 -5.48 -28.10
C LYS A 48 8.40 -4.02 -28.20
N PRO A 49 7.12 -3.77 -28.49
CA PRO A 49 6.59 -2.42 -28.47
C PRO A 49 6.76 -1.80 -27.07
N HIS A 50 7.13 -0.53 -26.98
CA HIS A 50 7.26 0.21 -25.71
C HIS A 50 6.01 0.12 -24.82
N ARG A 51 4.84 -0.13 -25.42
CA ARG A 51 3.57 -0.38 -24.71
C ARG A 51 3.56 -1.66 -23.86
N LYS A 52 4.54 -2.53 -24.05
CA LYS A 52 4.68 -3.82 -23.32
C LYS A 52 6.05 -3.95 -22.66
N HIS A 53 6.73 -2.85 -22.35
CA HIS A 53 8.00 -2.94 -21.63
C HIS A 53 7.80 -3.56 -20.23
N PRO A 54 8.80 -4.30 -19.71
CA PRO A 54 8.64 -5.06 -18.45
C PRO A 54 8.31 -4.23 -17.22
N GLY A 55 8.53 -2.92 -17.25
CA GLY A 55 8.19 -2.00 -16.18
C GLY A 55 6.70 -1.63 -16.11
N ILE A 56 5.89 -2.02 -17.09
CA ILE A 56 4.44 -1.77 -17.06
C ILE A 56 3.79 -2.79 -16.12
N LEU A 57 3.29 -2.28 -15.01
CA LEU A 57 2.68 -3.05 -13.95
C LEU A 57 1.23 -2.63 -13.66
N HIS A 58 0.79 -1.52 -14.25
CA HIS A 58 -0.61 -1.09 -14.11
C HIS A 58 -1.54 -2.07 -14.82
N LEU A 59 -2.68 -2.34 -14.16
CA LEU A 59 -3.74 -3.14 -14.72
C LEU A 59 -4.85 -2.25 -15.30
N PRO A 60 -5.58 -2.75 -16.31
CA PRO A 60 -6.86 -2.15 -16.69
C PRO A 60 -7.85 -2.25 -15.53
N HIS A 61 -9.11 -1.89 -15.77
CA HIS A 61 -10.16 -2.04 -14.76
C HIS A 61 -10.24 -3.50 -14.28
N VAL A 62 -10.07 -3.69 -12.97
CA VAL A 62 -10.21 -5.01 -12.34
C VAL A 62 -11.69 -5.31 -12.14
N GLN A 63 -12.08 -6.55 -12.40
CA GLN A 63 -13.42 -7.06 -12.14
C GLN A 63 -13.34 -8.21 -11.15
N LEU A 64 -14.29 -8.27 -10.23
CA LEU A 64 -14.43 -9.42 -9.35
C LEU A 64 -14.78 -10.68 -10.18
N PRO A 65 -14.41 -11.88 -9.68
CA PRO A 65 -14.99 -13.11 -10.19
C PRO A 65 -16.51 -13.07 -10.11
N GLN A 66 -17.20 -13.50 -11.18
CA GLN A 66 -18.66 -13.40 -11.29
C GLN A 66 -19.36 -14.09 -10.11
N ALA A 67 -18.88 -15.29 -9.74
CA ALA A 67 -19.44 -16.04 -8.61
C ALA A 67 -19.39 -15.26 -7.29
N LEU A 68 -18.31 -14.49 -7.05
CA LEU A 68 -18.18 -13.64 -5.86
C LEU A 68 -19.15 -12.45 -5.92
N ALA A 69 -19.26 -11.80 -7.08
CA ALA A 69 -20.17 -10.67 -7.26
C ALA A 69 -21.63 -11.08 -7.07
N ASP A 70 -22.02 -12.22 -7.66
CA ASP A 70 -23.39 -12.78 -7.55
C ASP A 70 -23.71 -13.14 -6.10
N ALA A 71 -22.79 -13.82 -5.41
CA ALA A 71 -22.94 -14.18 -4.00
C ALA A 71 -23.13 -12.94 -3.11
N ALA A 72 -22.31 -11.90 -3.32
CA ALA A 72 -22.42 -10.65 -2.56
C ALA A 72 -23.75 -9.93 -2.81
N GLN A 73 -24.25 -9.92 -4.06
CA GLN A 73 -25.55 -9.35 -4.39
C GLN A 73 -26.69 -10.13 -3.75
N LEU A 74 -26.65 -11.47 -3.83
CA LEU A 74 -27.66 -12.35 -3.24
C LEU A 74 -27.77 -12.12 -1.72
N MET A 75 -26.65 -12.13 -1.02
CA MET A 75 -26.61 -11.94 0.43
C MET A 75 -27.16 -10.59 0.89
N LEU A 76 -26.90 -9.53 0.11
CA LEU A 76 -27.43 -8.21 0.42
C LEU A 76 -28.93 -8.09 0.09
N PHE A 77 -29.40 -8.83 -0.94
CA PHE A 77 -30.82 -8.88 -1.33
C PHE A 77 -31.66 -9.65 -0.32
N GLU A 78 -31.15 -10.78 0.21
CA GLU A 78 -31.86 -11.62 1.20
C GLU A 78 -32.03 -10.94 2.57
N ARG A 79 -31.20 -9.95 2.89
CA ARG A 79 -31.30 -9.20 4.14
C ARG A 79 -31.56 -7.71 3.86
N PRO A 80 -32.85 -7.34 3.64
CA PRO A 80 -33.19 -5.95 3.35
C PRO A 80 -32.90 -5.06 4.57
N MET A 81 -31.80 -4.30 4.50
CA MET A 81 -31.44 -3.32 5.52
C MET A 81 -31.95 -1.92 5.12
N ARG A 82 -32.40 -1.17 6.11
CA ARG A 82 -32.81 0.22 5.87
C ARG A 82 -31.60 1.10 5.53
N SER A 83 -31.71 1.87 4.44
CA SER A 83 -30.67 2.86 4.07
C SER A 83 -29.25 2.29 3.92
N VAL A 84 -29.09 1.09 3.34
CA VAL A 84 -27.78 0.43 3.14
C VAL A 84 -26.77 1.37 2.49
N GLU A 85 -27.15 2.10 1.45
CA GLU A 85 -26.28 3.05 0.76
C GLU A 85 -25.68 4.09 1.72
N LYS A 86 -26.50 4.65 2.63
CA LYS A 86 -26.03 5.62 3.62
C LYS A 86 -25.08 5.00 4.63
N GLN A 87 -25.35 3.78 5.06
CA GLN A 87 -24.48 3.04 6.00
C GLN A 87 -23.14 2.68 5.35
N VAL A 88 -23.15 2.20 4.10
CA VAL A 88 -21.95 1.95 3.29
C VAL A 88 -21.11 3.22 3.13
N GLN A 89 -21.76 4.35 2.80
CA GLN A 89 -21.06 5.64 2.68
C GLN A 89 -20.48 6.11 4.01
N ALA A 90 -21.23 5.97 5.10
CA ALA A 90 -20.78 6.35 6.44
C ALA A 90 -19.56 5.50 6.87
N LEU A 91 -19.63 4.18 6.69
CA LEU A 91 -18.51 3.28 7.00
C LEU A 91 -17.28 3.58 6.12
N THR A 92 -17.48 3.80 4.81
CA THR A 92 -16.40 4.17 3.90
C THR A 92 -15.70 5.45 4.37
N ASN A 93 -16.47 6.49 4.69
CA ASN A 93 -15.91 7.75 5.19
C ASN A 93 -15.17 7.56 6.51
N TYR A 94 -15.73 6.77 7.43
CA TYR A 94 -15.09 6.44 8.71
C TYR A 94 -13.74 5.74 8.51
N LEU A 95 -13.68 4.69 7.69
CA LEU A 95 -12.45 3.93 7.44
C LEU A 95 -11.36 4.79 6.77
N TRP A 96 -11.75 5.72 5.88
CA TRP A 96 -10.81 6.65 5.24
C TRP A 96 -10.31 7.75 6.18
N SER A 97 -11.14 8.22 7.11
CA SER A 97 -10.79 9.27 8.07
C SER A 97 -10.16 8.74 9.35
N ARG A 98 -10.12 7.42 9.52
CA ARG A 98 -9.60 6.78 10.74
C ARG A 98 -8.11 7.07 10.93
N HIS A 99 -7.77 7.52 12.13
CA HIS A 99 -6.39 7.69 12.57
C HIS A 99 -5.94 6.48 13.37
N LEU A 100 -4.63 6.29 13.48
CA LEU A 100 -4.08 5.28 14.39
C LEU A 100 -4.32 5.71 15.85
N PRO A 101 -4.41 4.75 16.77
CA PRO A 101 -4.48 5.06 18.21
C PRO A 101 -3.25 5.85 18.63
N VAL A 102 -3.46 6.76 19.58
CA VAL A 102 -2.37 7.57 20.12
C VAL A 102 -1.69 6.76 21.21
N GLU A 103 -0.39 6.57 21.07
CA GLU A 103 0.43 5.80 22.02
C GLU A 103 0.54 6.50 23.37
N PRO A 104 0.66 5.75 24.49
CA PRO A 104 0.72 6.32 25.84
C PRO A 104 1.83 7.36 26.02
N GLU A 105 3.01 7.13 25.45
CA GLU A 105 4.14 8.04 25.52
C GLU A 105 3.87 9.37 24.80
N GLU A 106 3.11 9.33 23.71
CA GLU A 106 2.69 10.53 23.01
C GLU A 106 1.64 11.31 23.80
N LEU A 107 0.71 10.61 24.45
CA LEU A 107 -0.25 11.24 25.36
C LEU A 107 0.45 11.93 26.54
N GLN A 108 1.45 11.29 27.12
CA GLN A 108 2.24 11.87 28.21
C GLN A 108 2.99 13.13 27.75
N ARG A 109 3.65 13.08 26.59
CA ARG A 109 4.34 14.25 26.00
C ARG A 109 3.38 15.41 25.73
N ARG A 110 2.18 15.12 25.21
CA ARG A 110 1.13 16.13 24.98
C ARG A 110 0.61 16.71 26.28
N ALA A 111 0.43 15.86 27.31
CA ALA A 111 0.02 16.31 28.64
C ALA A 111 1.05 17.29 29.23
N ALA A 112 2.32 16.91 29.25
CA ALA A 112 3.41 17.77 29.76
C ALA A 112 3.52 19.10 28.98
N TYR A 113 3.36 19.06 27.66
CA TYR A 113 3.32 20.28 26.85
C TYR A 113 2.14 21.19 27.19
N LEU A 114 0.97 20.62 27.37
CA LEU A 114 -0.24 21.38 27.73
C LEU A 114 -0.13 21.96 29.13
N GLU A 115 0.41 21.19 30.10
CA GLU A 115 0.67 21.63 31.44
C GLU A 115 1.57 22.87 31.46
N LYS A 116 2.73 22.78 30.79
CA LYS A 116 3.66 23.91 30.64
C LYS A 116 2.96 25.13 30.02
N LYS A 117 2.18 24.95 28.96
CA LYS A 117 1.44 26.00 28.26
C LYS A 117 0.37 26.66 29.12
N PHE A 118 -0.30 25.89 30.01
CA PHE A 118 -1.28 26.46 30.94
C PHE A 118 -0.62 27.24 32.05
N LEU A 119 0.53 26.79 32.58
CA LEU A 119 1.31 27.51 33.57
C LEU A 119 1.86 28.83 33.02
N GLU A 120 2.30 28.85 31.76
CA GLU A 120 2.82 30.09 31.11
C GLU A 120 1.72 31.15 30.83
N LYS A 121 0.45 30.77 30.81
CA LYS A 121 -0.65 31.67 30.50
C LYS A 121 -1.37 32.27 31.71
N GLN A 122 -1.06 31.83 32.91
CA GLN A 122 -1.75 32.31 34.12
C GLN A 122 -0.81 33.16 34.95
N ASP A 123 -1.26 34.36 35.31
CA ASP A 123 -0.53 35.30 36.20
C ASP A 123 -0.48 34.82 37.67
N SER A 124 -1.29 33.84 38.05
CA SER A 124 -1.29 33.18 39.35
C SER A 124 -1.25 31.67 39.20
N ALA A 125 -0.41 30.97 39.97
CA ALA A 125 -0.29 29.51 39.93
C ALA A 125 -1.66 28.86 40.23
N PRO A 126 -2.22 28.07 39.29
CA PRO A 126 -3.47 27.34 39.53
C PRO A 126 -3.23 26.24 40.56
N THR A 127 -4.25 25.83 41.28
CA THR A 127 -4.17 24.60 42.07
C THR A 127 -3.90 23.42 41.17
N GLU A 128 -3.11 22.46 41.68
CA GLU A 128 -2.73 21.24 40.92
C GLU A 128 -3.92 20.52 40.33
N GLU A 129 -5.03 20.46 41.05
CA GLU A 129 -6.28 19.84 40.65
C GLU A 129 -6.92 20.56 39.44
N LYS A 130 -7.00 21.89 39.46
CA LYS A 130 -7.51 22.69 38.34
C LYS A 130 -6.63 22.57 37.10
N LEU A 131 -5.31 22.53 37.27
CA LEU A 131 -4.36 22.34 36.18
C LEU A 131 -4.56 20.97 35.53
N ARG A 132 -4.66 19.92 36.35
CA ARG A 132 -4.91 18.54 35.89
C ARG A 132 -6.23 18.43 35.13
N GLU A 133 -7.31 19.01 35.64
CA GLU A 133 -8.61 19.04 34.95
C GLU A 133 -8.54 19.74 33.60
N ALA A 134 -7.88 20.91 33.53
CA ALA A 134 -7.69 21.66 32.30
C ALA A 134 -6.88 20.86 31.26
N VAL A 135 -5.80 20.20 31.67
CA VAL A 135 -5.00 19.33 30.81
C VAL A 135 -5.82 18.14 30.30
N LEU A 136 -6.53 17.46 31.18
CA LEU A 136 -7.41 16.34 30.80
C LEU A 136 -8.52 16.76 29.84
N HIS A 137 -9.14 17.91 30.09
CA HIS A 137 -10.17 18.46 29.19
C HIS A 137 -9.58 18.77 27.80
N ALA A 138 -8.41 19.42 27.75
CA ALA A 138 -7.75 19.72 26.49
C ALA A 138 -7.34 18.46 25.74
N LEU A 139 -6.79 17.46 26.44
CA LEU A 139 -6.46 16.16 25.84
C LEU A 139 -7.70 15.48 25.26
N ARG A 140 -8.79 15.39 26.02
CA ARG A 140 -10.05 14.78 25.54
C ARG A 140 -10.56 15.48 24.27
N LYS A 141 -10.45 16.80 24.20
CA LYS A 141 -10.92 17.59 23.05
C LYS A 141 -10.00 17.46 21.81
N THR A 142 -8.69 17.26 22.01
CA THR A 142 -7.70 17.29 20.93
C THR A 142 -7.17 15.92 20.52
N THR A 143 -7.45 14.87 21.30
CA THR A 143 -7.01 13.51 21.02
C THR A 143 -8.07 12.77 20.23
N TYR A 144 -7.65 12.08 19.17
CA TYR A 144 -8.52 11.18 18.44
C TYR A 144 -8.88 9.96 19.32
N HIS A 145 -10.17 9.75 19.54
CA HIS A 145 -10.67 8.58 20.27
C HIS A 145 -10.78 7.40 19.34
N TRP A 146 -9.72 6.61 19.30
CA TRP A 146 -9.71 5.36 18.55
C TRP A 146 -10.63 4.33 19.23
N GLN A 147 -11.41 3.64 18.42
CA GLN A 147 -12.26 2.54 18.87
C GLN A 147 -12.06 1.35 17.96
N GLU A 148 -11.97 0.18 18.55
CA GLU A 148 -12.00 -1.08 17.84
C GLU A 148 -13.38 -1.28 17.20
N LEU A 149 -13.40 -1.75 15.95
CA LEU A 149 -14.64 -2.11 15.29
C LEU A 149 -15.06 -3.53 15.70
N SER A 150 -16.20 -3.65 16.34
CA SER A 150 -16.81 -4.95 16.60
C SER A 150 -17.69 -5.33 15.41
N TYR A 151 -17.25 -6.29 14.62
CA TYR A 151 -17.97 -6.72 13.43
C TYR A 151 -19.11 -7.69 13.78
N SER A 152 -20.33 -7.16 13.91
CA SER A 152 -21.56 -7.94 13.92
C SER A 152 -21.89 -8.49 12.52
N GLU A 153 -22.88 -9.36 12.40
CA GLU A 153 -23.34 -9.84 11.08
C GLU A 153 -23.81 -8.69 10.17
N GLU A 154 -24.52 -7.70 10.74
CA GLU A 154 -25.00 -6.54 9.99
C GLU A 154 -23.83 -5.66 9.52
N LEU A 155 -22.90 -5.32 10.42
CA LEU A 155 -21.73 -4.50 10.08
C LEU A 155 -20.83 -5.22 9.09
N SER A 156 -20.71 -6.54 9.15
CA SER A 156 -19.94 -7.36 8.20
C SER A 156 -20.53 -7.29 6.79
N LEU A 157 -21.86 -7.30 6.65
CA LEU A 157 -22.53 -7.10 5.36
C LEU A 157 -22.32 -5.69 4.78
N ILE A 158 -22.38 -4.66 5.66
CA ILE A 158 -22.09 -3.28 5.24
C ILE A 158 -20.63 -3.16 4.81
N TYR A 159 -19.70 -3.77 5.56
CA TYR A 159 -18.28 -3.81 5.21
C TYR A 159 -18.04 -4.52 3.87
N MET A 160 -18.69 -5.65 3.63
CA MET A 160 -18.66 -6.34 2.33
C MET A 160 -19.07 -5.40 1.20
N ALA A 161 -20.20 -4.71 1.35
CA ALA A 161 -20.71 -3.79 0.33
C ALA A 161 -19.83 -2.54 0.14
N ALA A 162 -19.05 -2.17 1.16
CA ALA A 162 -18.17 -0.99 1.15
C ALA A 162 -16.76 -1.29 0.62
N ARG A 163 -16.23 -2.50 0.87
CA ARG A 163 -14.78 -2.77 0.77
C ARG A 163 -14.39 -3.99 -0.05
N LEU A 164 -15.31 -4.93 -0.32
CA LEU A 164 -14.97 -6.20 -0.97
C LEU A 164 -14.33 -5.99 -2.35
N ASP A 165 -14.91 -5.14 -3.17
CA ASP A 165 -14.48 -4.87 -4.54
C ASP A 165 -13.15 -4.07 -4.60
N GLY A 166 -13.04 -2.98 -3.84
CA GLY A 166 -11.82 -2.19 -3.76
C GLY A 166 -10.66 -2.97 -3.13
N GLY A 167 -10.92 -3.69 -2.03
CA GLY A 167 -9.94 -4.55 -1.37
C GLY A 167 -9.41 -5.65 -2.29
N TYR A 168 -10.31 -6.33 -3.01
CA TYR A 168 -9.94 -7.30 -4.03
C TYR A 168 -9.04 -6.68 -5.10
N ALA A 169 -9.40 -5.51 -5.62
CA ALA A 169 -8.65 -4.84 -6.69
C ALA A 169 -7.22 -4.46 -6.26
N ALA A 170 -7.06 -3.94 -5.04
CA ALA A 170 -5.75 -3.58 -4.49
C ALA A 170 -4.85 -4.81 -4.29
N VAL A 171 -5.38 -5.88 -3.69
CA VAL A 171 -4.64 -7.13 -3.48
C VAL A 171 -4.29 -7.80 -4.81
N PHE A 172 -5.24 -7.86 -5.75
CA PHE A 172 -5.00 -8.41 -7.08
C PHE A 172 -3.88 -7.64 -7.82
N ARG A 173 -3.82 -6.30 -7.66
CA ARG A 173 -2.73 -5.49 -8.20
C ARG A 173 -1.39 -5.82 -7.54
N ALA A 174 -1.36 -6.07 -6.22
CA ALA A 174 -0.14 -6.48 -5.52
C ALA A 174 0.34 -7.87 -5.98
N PHE A 175 -0.56 -8.83 -6.17
CA PHE A 175 -0.22 -10.15 -6.69
C PHE A 175 0.24 -10.12 -8.14
N HIS A 176 -0.37 -9.25 -8.95
CA HIS A 176 0.07 -9.03 -10.33
C HIS A 176 1.54 -8.56 -10.38
N GLU A 177 1.99 -7.77 -9.44
CA GLU A 177 3.39 -7.35 -9.37
C GLU A 177 4.35 -8.55 -9.20
N ILE A 178 4.00 -9.50 -8.33
CA ILE A 178 4.78 -10.74 -8.16
C ILE A 178 4.73 -11.59 -9.44
N GLN A 179 3.54 -11.83 -9.97
CA GLN A 179 3.34 -12.67 -11.14
C GLN A 179 4.00 -12.10 -12.40
N ALA A 180 3.97 -10.78 -12.59
CA ALA A 180 4.58 -10.12 -13.74
C ALA A 180 6.11 -10.15 -13.70
N ARG A 181 6.70 -10.05 -12.49
CA ARG A 181 8.17 -10.02 -12.32
C ARG A 181 8.77 -11.41 -12.11
N ILE A 182 7.99 -12.37 -11.62
CA ILE A 182 8.40 -13.77 -11.43
C ILE A 182 7.31 -14.68 -11.99
N PRO A 183 7.18 -14.80 -13.33
CA PRO A 183 6.13 -15.58 -13.97
C PRO A 183 6.14 -17.07 -13.62
N GLU A 184 7.32 -17.60 -13.22
CA GLU A 184 7.50 -18.98 -12.82
C GLU A 184 7.12 -19.29 -11.36
N PHE A 185 6.80 -18.28 -10.55
CA PHE A 185 6.40 -18.49 -9.15
C PHE A 185 5.08 -19.25 -9.05
N ARG A 186 5.10 -20.37 -8.33
CA ARG A 186 3.97 -21.30 -8.15
C ARG A 186 3.78 -21.62 -6.68
N PRO A 187 3.16 -20.71 -5.90
CA PRO A 187 2.89 -20.95 -4.48
C PRO A 187 1.92 -22.11 -4.28
N GLN A 188 2.13 -22.90 -3.23
CA GLN A 188 1.25 -24.00 -2.82
C GLN A 188 0.35 -23.59 -1.65
N THR A 189 0.83 -22.69 -0.79
CA THR A 189 0.17 -22.30 0.46
C THR A 189 0.10 -20.79 0.60
N LEU A 190 -1.05 -20.30 1.11
CA LEU A 190 -1.26 -18.90 1.41
C LEU A 190 -1.92 -18.74 2.77
N MET A 191 -1.46 -17.75 3.55
CA MET A 191 -2.11 -17.30 4.78
C MET A 191 -2.56 -15.84 4.63
N ASP A 192 -3.81 -15.57 5.00
CA ASP A 192 -4.41 -14.24 5.01
C ASP A 192 -4.75 -13.84 6.45
N PHE A 193 -4.08 -12.82 6.95
CA PHE A 193 -4.28 -12.27 8.30
C PHE A 193 -5.19 -11.05 8.27
N GLY A 194 -6.27 -11.09 9.05
CA GLY A 194 -7.36 -10.13 8.97
C GLY A 194 -8.16 -10.35 7.69
N SER A 195 -8.52 -11.61 7.41
CA SER A 195 -9.10 -12.01 6.13
C SER A 195 -10.46 -11.40 5.82
N GLY A 196 -11.17 -10.92 6.85
CA GLY A 196 -12.47 -10.26 6.70
C GLY A 196 -13.42 -11.06 5.81
N THR A 197 -13.82 -10.47 4.71
CA THR A 197 -14.73 -11.08 3.71
C THR A 197 -14.07 -12.07 2.74
N GLY A 198 -12.78 -12.38 2.93
CA GLY A 198 -12.05 -13.37 2.13
C GLY A 198 -11.60 -12.88 0.75
N SER A 199 -11.57 -11.58 0.48
CA SER A 199 -11.19 -11.00 -0.83
C SER A 199 -9.81 -11.46 -1.31
N VAL A 200 -8.88 -11.67 -0.39
CA VAL A 200 -7.50 -12.14 -0.68
C VAL A 200 -7.51 -13.55 -1.26
N ALA A 201 -8.28 -14.47 -0.70
CA ALA A 201 -8.37 -15.84 -1.21
C ALA A 201 -8.89 -15.88 -2.66
N TRP A 202 -9.88 -15.05 -2.99
CA TRP A 202 -10.40 -14.91 -4.35
C TRP A 202 -9.37 -14.30 -5.31
N ALA A 203 -8.64 -13.27 -4.89
CA ALA A 203 -7.57 -12.66 -5.70
C ALA A 203 -6.41 -13.63 -5.93
N ALA A 204 -6.00 -14.38 -4.90
CA ALA A 204 -4.96 -15.38 -4.97
C ALA A 204 -5.36 -16.56 -5.88
N HIS A 205 -6.59 -17.03 -5.76
CA HIS A 205 -7.11 -18.10 -6.62
C HIS A 205 -7.12 -17.69 -8.10
N ARG A 206 -7.51 -16.45 -8.39
CA ARG A 206 -7.47 -15.93 -9.76
C ARG A 206 -6.05 -15.85 -10.31
N THR A 207 -5.07 -15.55 -9.45
CA THR A 207 -3.65 -15.39 -9.84
C THR A 207 -2.92 -16.73 -9.92
N TRP A 208 -3.09 -17.61 -8.92
CA TRP A 208 -2.32 -18.84 -8.72
C TRP A 208 -3.17 -20.09 -8.44
N GLY A 209 -4.46 -20.07 -8.77
CA GLY A 209 -5.39 -21.15 -8.43
C GLY A 209 -5.00 -22.53 -8.96
N GLN A 210 -4.17 -22.60 -10.00
CA GLN A 210 -3.65 -23.87 -10.51
C GLN A 210 -2.59 -24.51 -9.60
N SER A 211 -1.86 -23.70 -8.81
CA SER A 211 -0.80 -24.15 -7.92
C SER A 211 -1.18 -24.14 -6.44
N LEU A 212 -1.96 -23.16 -5.99
CA LEU A 212 -2.39 -23.06 -4.60
C LEU A 212 -3.29 -24.24 -4.20
N ARG A 213 -2.94 -24.88 -3.08
CA ARG A 213 -3.65 -26.03 -2.51
C ARG A 213 -4.30 -25.71 -1.16
N GLU A 214 -3.69 -24.79 -0.43
CA GLU A 214 -4.14 -24.42 0.92
C GLU A 214 -4.20 -22.90 1.06
N TYR A 215 -5.34 -22.42 1.57
CA TYR A 215 -5.59 -21.03 1.92
C TYR A 215 -6.03 -21.00 3.39
N VAL A 216 -5.26 -20.40 4.25
CA VAL A 216 -5.60 -20.21 5.67
C VAL A 216 -6.02 -18.77 5.90
N CYS A 217 -7.33 -18.57 6.05
CA CYS A 217 -7.94 -17.27 6.31
C CYS A 217 -8.12 -17.09 7.82
N VAL A 218 -7.46 -16.09 8.40
CA VAL A 218 -7.47 -15.81 9.82
C VAL A 218 -8.13 -14.47 10.09
N ASP A 219 -9.17 -14.46 10.91
CA ASP A 219 -9.83 -13.24 11.38
C ASP A 219 -10.41 -13.45 12.78
N SER A 220 -10.31 -12.46 13.65
CA SER A 220 -10.84 -12.53 15.02
C SER A 220 -12.37 -12.57 15.06
N SER A 221 -13.03 -11.98 14.03
CA SER A 221 -14.49 -11.92 13.95
C SER A 221 -15.09 -13.18 13.35
N ALA A 222 -15.83 -13.94 14.16
CA ALA A 222 -16.61 -15.09 13.68
C ALA A 222 -17.67 -14.69 12.64
N ALA A 223 -18.24 -13.48 12.76
CA ALA A 223 -19.22 -12.97 11.80
C ALA A 223 -18.60 -12.72 10.44
N MET A 224 -17.38 -12.16 10.39
CA MET A 224 -16.62 -11.99 9.13
C MET A 224 -16.28 -13.33 8.50
N LEU A 225 -15.77 -14.29 9.27
CA LEU A 225 -15.45 -15.62 8.78
C LEU A 225 -16.69 -16.35 8.23
N GLY A 226 -17.81 -16.29 8.96
CA GLY A 226 -19.07 -16.86 8.50
C GLY A 226 -19.58 -16.24 7.21
N LEU A 227 -19.44 -14.91 7.06
CA LEU A 227 -19.76 -14.18 5.82
C LEU A 227 -18.83 -14.61 4.67
N ALA A 228 -17.52 -14.69 4.91
CA ALA A 228 -16.54 -15.13 3.91
C ALA A 228 -16.81 -16.58 3.44
N GLU A 229 -17.19 -17.48 4.36
CA GLU A 229 -17.55 -18.85 4.03
C GLU A 229 -18.83 -18.91 3.17
N LYS A 230 -19.86 -18.12 3.49
CA LYS A 230 -21.07 -18.01 2.67
C LYS A 230 -20.77 -17.46 1.28
N LEU A 231 -19.95 -16.41 1.16
CA LEU A 231 -19.50 -15.89 -0.13
C LEU A 231 -18.78 -16.96 -0.96
N LEU A 232 -17.93 -17.76 -0.31
CA LEU A 232 -17.19 -18.85 -0.94
C LEU A 232 -18.13 -19.95 -1.47
N LYS A 233 -19.29 -20.14 -0.84
CA LYS A 233 -20.34 -21.10 -1.20
C LYS A 233 -21.43 -20.52 -2.12
N GLY A 234 -21.17 -19.36 -2.75
CA GLY A 234 -22.11 -18.72 -3.66
C GLY A 234 -23.30 -18.03 -2.98
N GLY A 235 -23.15 -17.62 -1.72
CA GLY A 235 -24.20 -16.96 -0.94
C GLY A 235 -25.09 -17.92 -0.13
N SER A 236 -24.87 -19.22 -0.24
CA SER A 236 -25.69 -20.27 0.42
C SER A 236 -24.88 -21.01 1.49
N GLU A 237 -25.54 -21.46 2.56
CA GLU A 237 -24.88 -22.29 3.59
C GLU A 237 -24.54 -23.71 3.11
N SER A 238 -25.33 -24.25 2.20
CA SER A 238 -25.24 -25.64 1.68
C SER A 238 -24.49 -25.77 0.36
N GLY A 239 -24.03 -24.64 -0.24
CA GLY A 239 -23.33 -24.62 -1.52
C GLY A 239 -21.95 -25.29 -1.47
N LYS A 240 -21.48 -25.81 -2.60
CA LYS A 240 -20.08 -26.24 -2.71
C LYS A 240 -19.17 -25.01 -2.79
N PRO A 241 -18.03 -25.02 -2.08
CA PRO A 241 -17.06 -23.93 -2.20
C PRO A 241 -16.55 -23.75 -3.63
N CYS A 242 -16.55 -22.51 -4.12
CA CYS A 242 -16.00 -22.14 -5.43
C CYS A 242 -14.47 -22.31 -5.48
N ILE A 243 -13.80 -22.21 -4.34
CA ILE A 243 -12.36 -22.38 -4.20
C ILE A 243 -12.12 -23.53 -3.22
N PRO A 244 -11.48 -24.61 -3.64
CA PRO A 244 -11.13 -25.70 -2.74
C PRO A 244 -9.93 -25.35 -1.86
N GLY A 245 -9.82 -25.99 -0.69
CA GLY A 245 -8.67 -25.85 0.19
C GLY A 245 -8.62 -24.55 1.01
N VAL A 246 -9.75 -23.87 1.17
CA VAL A 246 -9.86 -22.68 2.04
C VAL A 246 -10.28 -23.09 3.44
N PHE A 247 -9.52 -22.66 4.44
CA PHE A 247 -9.75 -22.91 5.85
C PHE A 247 -9.87 -21.59 6.62
N PHE A 248 -10.95 -21.44 7.38
CA PHE A 248 -11.22 -20.28 8.22
C PHE A 248 -10.83 -20.56 9.67
N ARG A 249 -10.10 -19.64 10.31
CA ARG A 249 -9.61 -19.78 11.69
C ARG A 249 -9.68 -18.42 12.41
N GLN A 250 -10.02 -18.44 13.71
CA GLN A 250 -10.01 -17.23 14.54
C GLN A 250 -8.61 -16.88 15.08
N PHE A 251 -7.68 -17.81 15.06
CA PHE A 251 -6.34 -17.64 15.63
C PHE A 251 -5.26 -18.04 14.65
N LEU A 252 -4.12 -17.35 14.73
CA LEU A 252 -2.92 -17.74 14.01
C LEU A 252 -2.45 -19.14 14.40
N PRO A 253 -1.90 -19.95 13.47
CA PRO A 253 -1.24 -21.19 13.81
C PRO A 253 -0.14 -20.96 14.84
N VAL A 254 -0.21 -21.64 15.98
CA VAL A 254 0.73 -21.45 17.10
C VAL A 254 2.13 -21.93 16.76
N SER A 255 2.25 -23.06 16.03
CA SER A 255 3.54 -23.66 15.74
C SER A 255 4.43 -22.72 14.91
N PRO A 256 5.65 -22.40 15.36
CA PRO A 256 6.60 -21.58 14.60
C PRO A 256 7.11 -22.28 13.33
N LYS A 257 6.97 -23.60 13.25
CA LYS A 257 7.42 -24.41 12.08
C LYS A 257 6.47 -24.30 10.88
N VAL A 258 5.23 -23.83 11.11
CA VAL A 258 4.25 -23.66 10.03
C VAL A 258 4.57 -22.38 9.26
N GLN A 259 4.92 -22.53 8.00
CA GLN A 259 5.20 -21.44 7.07
C GLN A 259 4.33 -21.55 5.83
N PHE A 260 4.13 -20.42 5.15
CA PHE A 260 3.34 -20.29 3.93
C PHE A 260 4.15 -19.59 2.85
N ASP A 261 3.94 -19.99 1.60
CA ASP A 261 4.63 -19.38 0.46
C ASP A 261 4.31 -17.91 0.33
N VAL A 262 3.06 -17.55 0.56
CA VAL A 262 2.60 -16.17 0.57
C VAL A 262 1.82 -15.90 1.85
N VAL A 263 2.23 -14.86 2.57
CA VAL A 263 1.50 -14.34 3.72
C VAL A 263 0.98 -12.96 3.37
N VAL A 264 -0.28 -12.70 3.63
CA VAL A 264 -0.95 -11.44 3.30
C VAL A 264 -1.55 -10.81 4.54
N SER A 265 -1.49 -9.50 4.64
CA SER A 265 -2.30 -8.70 5.55
C SER A 265 -2.80 -7.47 4.80
N ALA A 266 -4.10 -7.40 4.54
CA ALA A 266 -4.71 -6.33 3.78
C ALA A 266 -5.73 -5.57 4.64
N TYR A 267 -5.44 -4.29 4.91
CA TYR A 267 -6.26 -3.38 5.72
C TYR A 267 -6.48 -3.81 7.18
N ALA A 268 -5.65 -4.73 7.69
CA ALA A 268 -5.79 -5.28 9.04
C ALA A 268 -4.86 -4.63 10.07
N LEU A 269 -3.67 -4.17 9.67
CA LEU A 269 -2.72 -3.60 10.62
C LEU A 269 -3.23 -2.29 11.24
N SER A 270 -4.02 -1.51 10.51
CA SER A 270 -4.67 -0.28 11.01
C SER A 270 -5.79 -0.55 12.01
N GLU A 271 -6.26 -1.78 12.12
CA GLU A 271 -7.26 -2.24 13.10
C GLU A 271 -6.66 -2.57 14.47
N LEU A 272 -5.35 -2.76 14.55
CA LEU A 272 -4.67 -3.16 15.78
C LEU A 272 -4.54 -2.00 16.78
N PRO A 273 -4.79 -2.25 18.09
CA PRO A 273 -4.98 -1.19 19.07
C PRO A 273 -3.69 -0.46 19.49
N SER A 274 -2.53 -1.09 19.38
CA SER A 274 -1.27 -0.50 19.82
C SER A 274 -0.13 -0.76 18.85
N ARG A 275 0.94 0.01 19.00
CA ARG A 275 2.19 -0.23 18.27
C ARG A 275 2.83 -1.56 18.66
N ALA A 276 2.72 -1.94 19.93
CA ALA A 276 3.25 -3.21 20.42
C ALA A 276 2.57 -4.39 19.73
N ASP A 277 1.23 -4.38 19.63
CA ASP A 277 0.47 -5.43 18.93
C ASP A 277 0.85 -5.50 17.45
N ARG A 278 1.03 -4.34 16.82
CA ARG A 278 1.48 -4.28 15.41
C ARG A 278 2.86 -4.90 15.22
N ILE A 279 3.80 -4.61 16.10
CA ILE A 279 5.16 -5.18 16.07
C ILE A 279 5.09 -6.70 16.22
N GLU A 280 4.37 -7.19 17.22
CA GLU A 280 4.22 -8.62 17.48
C GLU A 280 3.59 -9.34 16.29
N VAL A 281 2.51 -8.80 15.74
CA VAL A 281 1.84 -9.36 14.56
C VAL A 281 2.78 -9.39 13.37
N ILE A 282 3.47 -8.31 13.04
CA ILE A 282 4.39 -8.25 11.89
C ILE A 282 5.51 -9.28 12.02
N GLN A 283 6.11 -9.41 13.22
CA GLN A 283 7.13 -10.43 13.48
C GLN A 283 6.58 -11.85 13.32
N ASN A 284 5.36 -12.10 13.80
CA ASN A 284 4.69 -13.39 13.64
C ASN A 284 4.40 -13.69 12.16
N LEU A 285 3.89 -12.73 11.39
CA LEU A 285 3.64 -12.87 9.96
C LEU A 285 4.94 -13.13 9.19
N TRP A 286 6.01 -12.40 9.52
CA TRP A 286 7.31 -12.62 8.89
C TRP A 286 7.88 -14.00 9.18
N ARG A 287 7.81 -14.50 10.42
CA ARG A 287 8.25 -15.87 10.75
C ARG A 287 7.48 -16.93 9.99
N LYS A 288 6.21 -16.69 9.67
CA LYS A 288 5.36 -17.60 8.88
C LYS A 288 5.53 -17.46 7.36
N THR A 289 6.34 -16.52 6.91
CA THR A 289 6.57 -16.27 5.49
C THR A 289 7.76 -17.07 4.99
N SER A 290 7.56 -17.92 3.96
CA SER A 290 8.65 -18.63 3.29
C SER A 290 9.13 -17.91 2.01
N HIS A 291 8.27 -17.16 1.31
CA HIS A 291 8.65 -16.41 0.10
C HIS A 291 8.26 -14.94 0.17
N PHE A 292 6.96 -14.63 0.22
CA PHE A 292 6.48 -13.24 0.16
C PHE A 292 5.57 -12.89 1.33
N LEU A 293 5.83 -11.75 1.96
CA LEU A 293 4.89 -11.05 2.85
C LEU A 293 4.32 -9.85 2.10
N VAL A 294 3.03 -9.86 1.86
CA VAL A 294 2.30 -8.81 1.15
C VAL A 294 1.47 -8.01 2.16
N LEU A 295 1.78 -6.74 2.31
CA LEU A 295 1.08 -5.82 3.21
C LEU A 295 0.40 -4.74 2.37
N VAL A 296 -0.89 -4.53 2.60
CA VAL A 296 -1.71 -3.52 1.91
C VAL A 296 -2.49 -2.71 2.94
N GLU A 297 -2.50 -1.37 2.78
CA GLU A 297 -3.24 -0.45 3.63
C GLU A 297 -3.86 0.69 2.81
N ASN A 298 -4.77 1.46 3.41
CA ASN A 298 -5.32 2.64 2.78
C ASN A 298 -4.21 3.59 2.29
N GLY A 299 -4.37 4.18 1.13
CA GLY A 299 -3.41 5.11 0.51
C GLY A 299 -3.32 6.46 1.22
N THR A 300 -3.41 6.48 2.54
CA THR A 300 -3.31 7.65 3.41
C THR A 300 -1.90 7.78 4.00
N LYS A 301 -1.59 8.94 4.57
CA LYS A 301 -0.31 9.12 5.30
C LYS A 301 -0.15 8.13 6.45
N ALA A 302 -1.25 7.82 7.15
CA ALA A 302 -1.26 6.86 8.25
C ALA A 302 -0.96 5.45 7.74
N GLY A 303 -1.67 4.99 6.71
CA GLY A 303 -1.44 3.67 6.11
C GLY A 303 -0.03 3.52 5.53
N HIS A 304 0.47 4.54 4.82
CA HIS A 304 1.85 4.53 4.33
C HIS A 304 2.88 4.44 5.45
N ARG A 305 2.74 5.24 6.52
CA ARG A 305 3.64 5.19 7.68
C ARG A 305 3.64 3.81 8.34
N LEU A 306 2.46 3.23 8.51
CA LEU A 306 2.27 1.91 9.09
C LEU A 306 3.03 0.83 8.31
N LEU A 307 2.92 0.86 6.98
CA LEU A 307 3.65 -0.06 6.10
C LEU A 307 5.18 0.17 6.14
N MET A 308 5.63 1.42 6.28
CA MET A 308 7.06 1.70 6.41
C MET A 308 7.62 1.26 7.76
N ASP A 309 6.85 1.37 8.84
CA ASP A 309 7.22 0.83 10.15
C ASP A 309 7.35 -0.70 10.08
N ALA A 310 6.38 -1.39 9.44
CA ALA A 310 6.44 -2.83 9.19
C ALA A 310 7.65 -3.24 8.35
N ARG A 311 7.90 -2.53 7.25
CA ARG A 311 9.05 -2.73 6.37
C ARG A 311 10.37 -2.62 7.14
N ASN A 312 10.52 -1.53 7.89
CA ASN A 312 11.76 -1.26 8.62
C ASN A 312 11.99 -2.27 9.75
N LEU A 313 10.91 -2.74 10.38
CA LEU A 313 10.98 -3.81 11.39
C LEU A 313 11.54 -5.09 10.78
N VAL A 314 10.99 -5.55 9.66
CA VAL A 314 11.42 -6.78 8.98
C VAL A 314 12.86 -6.67 8.43
N LEU A 315 13.23 -5.51 7.85
CA LEU A 315 14.58 -5.29 7.35
C LEU A 315 15.62 -5.11 8.46
N GLY A 316 15.20 -4.59 9.63
CA GLY A 316 16.05 -4.37 10.79
C GLY A 316 16.19 -5.60 11.70
N GLU A 317 15.47 -6.68 11.44
CA GLU A 317 15.51 -7.89 12.25
C GLU A 317 16.88 -8.57 12.09
N LYS A 318 17.77 -8.26 13.04
CA LYS A 318 19.15 -8.79 13.06
C LYS A 318 19.20 -10.26 13.51
N GLU A 319 18.24 -10.70 14.28
CA GLU A 319 18.09 -12.08 14.69
C GLU A 319 17.43 -12.86 13.57
N LYS A 320 18.27 -13.55 12.78
CA LYS A 320 17.79 -14.51 11.81
C LYS A 320 16.98 -15.57 12.56
N SER A 321 15.74 -15.76 12.13
CA SER A 321 14.94 -16.87 12.65
C SER A 321 15.77 -18.16 12.52
N PRO A 322 15.89 -18.96 13.59
CA PRO A 322 16.61 -20.24 13.48
C PRO A 322 16.03 -21.19 12.42
N LEU A 323 14.80 -20.91 11.96
CA LEU A 323 14.09 -21.69 10.96
C LEU A 323 14.37 -21.24 9.52
N ASP A 324 14.79 -19.97 9.31
CA ASP A 324 15.07 -19.45 7.97
C ASP A 324 16.15 -18.35 8.03
N LEU A 325 17.34 -18.69 7.54
CA LEU A 325 18.51 -17.83 7.56
C LEU A 325 18.59 -16.88 6.35
N ARG A 326 17.65 -16.99 5.40
CA ARG A 326 17.65 -16.13 4.22
C ARG A 326 17.40 -14.68 4.61
N PRO A 327 18.13 -13.72 4.03
CA PRO A 327 17.91 -12.30 4.31
C PRO A 327 16.52 -11.85 3.82
N SER A 328 16.08 -10.72 4.35
CA SER A 328 14.88 -10.00 3.89
C SER A 328 15.27 -8.91 2.89
N PHE A 329 14.43 -8.67 1.90
CA PHE A 329 14.57 -7.52 1.00
C PHE A 329 13.19 -6.99 0.59
N VAL A 330 13.17 -5.76 0.05
CA VAL A 330 11.94 -5.18 -0.51
C VAL A 330 11.78 -5.62 -1.95
N PHE A 331 10.72 -6.38 -2.22
CA PHE A 331 10.36 -6.75 -3.58
C PHE A 331 9.63 -5.59 -4.29
N ALA A 332 8.68 -4.96 -3.61
CA ALA A 332 7.91 -3.81 -4.09
C ALA A 332 7.40 -2.95 -2.91
N PRO A 333 7.11 -1.67 -3.12
CA PRO A 333 7.26 -0.87 -4.32
C PRO A 333 8.65 -0.25 -4.44
N CYS A 334 9.40 -0.15 -3.30
CA CYS A 334 10.67 0.56 -3.24
C CYS A 334 11.75 -0.19 -4.03
N PRO A 335 12.54 0.51 -4.86
CA PRO A 335 13.68 -0.08 -5.53
C PRO A 335 14.93 -0.18 -4.63
N HIS A 336 14.79 0.04 -3.31
CA HIS A 336 15.87 0.09 -2.33
C HIS A 336 15.41 -0.36 -0.93
N GLU A 337 16.33 -0.71 -0.06
CA GLU A 337 16.10 -1.00 1.37
C GLU A 337 16.40 0.22 2.29
N LEU A 338 16.88 1.32 1.75
CA LEU A 338 17.19 2.55 2.48
C LEU A 338 15.93 3.18 3.10
N PRO A 339 16.05 4.10 4.08
CA PRO A 339 14.90 4.81 4.64
C PRO A 339 14.02 5.46 3.56
N CYS A 340 12.72 5.46 3.79
CA CYS A 340 11.78 5.99 2.81
C CYS A 340 11.89 7.51 2.69
N PRO A 341 12.25 8.07 1.53
CA PRO A 341 12.42 9.52 1.34
C PRO A 341 11.11 10.30 1.48
N GLN A 342 9.95 9.67 1.24
CA GLN A 342 8.64 10.31 1.38
C GLN A 342 8.27 10.61 2.83
N LEU A 343 8.77 9.83 3.81
CA LEU A 343 8.49 10.08 5.23
C LEU A 343 9.22 11.32 5.75
N ASN A 344 10.39 11.61 5.19
CA ASN A 344 11.28 12.70 5.64
C ASN A 344 11.08 14.00 4.85
N ALA A 345 10.24 13.99 3.82
CA ALA A 345 9.96 15.18 3.03
C ALA A 345 9.20 16.23 3.84
N SER A 346 9.54 17.51 3.68
CA SER A 346 8.86 18.65 4.34
C SER A 346 7.35 18.69 4.04
N LYS A 347 6.96 18.22 2.86
CA LYS A 347 5.58 17.95 2.47
C LYS A 347 5.42 16.45 2.28
N SER A 348 5.36 15.71 3.38
CA SER A 348 5.14 14.26 3.34
C SER A 348 3.86 13.93 2.58
N LEU A 349 4.00 13.23 1.45
CA LEU A 349 2.91 12.62 0.70
C LEU A 349 2.90 11.12 0.99
N ALA A 350 1.73 10.50 0.95
CA ALA A 350 1.66 9.05 1.02
C ALA A 350 2.27 8.43 -0.24
N CYS A 351 3.12 7.41 -0.10
CA CYS A 351 3.46 6.54 -1.22
C CYS A 351 2.27 5.60 -1.43
N SER A 352 1.41 5.97 -2.36
CA SER A 352 0.17 5.26 -2.67
C SER A 352 0.08 4.97 -4.15
N PHE A 353 -0.86 4.10 -4.51
CA PHE A 353 -1.14 3.67 -5.88
C PHE A 353 -2.64 3.67 -6.11
N SER A 354 -3.05 3.77 -7.37
CA SER A 354 -4.44 3.70 -7.77
C SER A 354 -4.68 2.46 -8.61
N GLN A 355 -5.78 1.75 -8.33
CA GLN A 355 -6.27 0.66 -9.16
C GLN A 355 -7.74 0.89 -9.51
N ALA A 356 -8.00 1.09 -10.79
CA ALA A 356 -9.35 1.19 -11.30
C ALA A 356 -10.07 -0.17 -11.26
N TYR A 357 -11.33 -0.18 -10.87
CA TYR A 357 -12.13 -1.39 -10.79
C TYR A 357 -13.60 -1.14 -11.14
N HIS A 358 -14.28 -2.21 -11.56
CA HIS A 358 -15.74 -2.23 -11.68
C HIS A 358 -16.32 -2.69 -10.36
N PRO A 359 -17.12 -1.84 -9.69
CA PRO A 359 -17.72 -2.20 -8.42
C PRO A 359 -18.80 -3.28 -8.61
N ILE A 360 -19.15 -3.96 -7.51
CA ILE A 360 -20.32 -4.83 -7.47
C ILE A 360 -21.54 -4.00 -7.88
N PRO A 361 -22.35 -4.45 -8.85
CA PRO A 361 -23.41 -3.64 -9.45
C PRO A 361 -24.64 -3.54 -8.54
N PHE A 362 -24.49 -2.95 -7.37
CA PHE A 362 -25.63 -2.51 -6.56
C PHE A 362 -26.32 -1.31 -7.22
N ASN A 363 -27.59 -1.06 -6.89
CA ASN A 363 -28.37 0.02 -7.50
C ASN A 363 -27.71 1.40 -7.43
N TRP A 364 -26.93 1.65 -6.38
CA TRP A 364 -26.19 2.90 -6.14
C TRP A 364 -24.74 2.88 -6.66
N ASN A 365 -24.26 1.76 -7.22
CA ASN A 365 -22.83 1.51 -7.46
C ASN A 365 -22.56 1.07 -8.91
N LYS A 366 -22.88 1.94 -9.88
CA LYS A 366 -22.86 1.59 -11.31
C LYS A 366 -21.61 2.10 -12.07
N LYS A 367 -20.87 3.06 -11.50
CA LYS A 367 -19.74 3.67 -12.21
C LYS A 367 -18.42 3.04 -11.78
N PRO A 368 -17.44 2.91 -12.71
CA PRO A 368 -16.09 2.52 -12.34
C PRO A 368 -15.53 3.40 -11.20
N LYS A 369 -14.78 2.79 -10.31
CA LYS A 369 -14.16 3.43 -9.15
C LYS A 369 -12.66 3.21 -9.17
N GLU A 370 -11.96 3.93 -8.31
CA GLU A 370 -10.54 3.76 -8.05
C GLU A 370 -10.32 3.44 -6.58
N GLU A 371 -9.57 2.40 -6.31
CA GLU A 371 -9.04 2.13 -4.98
C GLU A 371 -7.66 2.76 -4.85
N ILE A 372 -7.50 3.65 -3.88
CA ILE A 372 -6.22 4.28 -3.55
C ILE A 372 -5.65 3.55 -2.33
N PHE A 373 -4.51 2.90 -2.52
CA PHE A 373 -3.89 2.06 -1.49
C PHE A 373 -2.38 2.25 -1.45
N SER A 374 -1.78 1.92 -0.32
CA SER A 374 -0.34 1.73 -0.15
C SER A 374 -0.05 0.25 -0.03
N MET A 375 1.11 -0.20 -0.52
CA MET A 375 1.53 -1.59 -0.40
C MET A 375 3.02 -1.70 -0.11
N VAL A 376 3.39 -2.81 0.54
CA VAL A 376 4.78 -3.28 0.66
C VAL A 376 4.78 -4.79 0.46
N ILE A 377 5.65 -5.26 -0.42
CA ILE A 377 5.92 -6.68 -0.63
C ILE A 377 7.36 -6.93 -0.18
N LEU A 378 7.51 -7.72 0.87
CA LEU A 378 8.78 -8.15 1.39
C LEU A 378 9.05 -9.60 0.97
N ALA A 379 10.28 -9.94 0.67
CA ALA A 379 10.64 -11.27 0.22
C ALA A 379 11.84 -11.83 0.98
N ARG A 380 11.92 -13.16 1.04
CA ARG A 380 13.07 -13.89 1.57
C ARG A 380 14.05 -14.22 0.47
N GLY A 381 15.33 -14.05 0.77
CA GLY A 381 16.44 -14.28 -0.16
C GLY A 381 17.10 -12.99 -0.59
N SER A 382 17.76 -13.03 -1.74
CA SER A 382 18.43 -11.87 -2.34
C SER A 382 17.71 -11.47 -3.63
N PRO A 383 17.63 -10.18 -3.96
CA PRO A 383 17.06 -9.74 -5.21
C PRO A 383 17.86 -10.32 -6.38
N LYS A 384 17.18 -10.93 -7.33
CA LYS A 384 17.79 -11.50 -8.53
C LYS A 384 18.27 -10.43 -9.53
N GLU A 385 17.72 -9.24 -9.43
CA GLU A 385 18.01 -8.13 -10.34
C GLU A 385 19.15 -7.28 -9.78
N ALA A 386 20.25 -7.23 -10.50
CA ALA A 386 21.38 -6.35 -10.17
C ALA A 386 20.99 -4.87 -10.26
N ASN A 387 20.06 -4.54 -11.18
CA ASN A 387 19.59 -3.18 -11.43
C ASN A 387 18.09 -3.07 -11.14
N ARG A 388 17.73 -2.33 -10.09
CA ARG A 388 16.35 -2.04 -9.75
C ARG A 388 15.91 -0.76 -10.44
N TRP A 389 14.85 -0.83 -11.22
CA TRP A 389 14.32 0.36 -11.90
C TRP A 389 13.57 1.28 -10.94
N PRO A 390 13.67 2.62 -11.15
CA PRO A 390 12.92 3.59 -10.39
C PRO A 390 11.41 3.37 -10.47
N ARG A 391 10.72 3.59 -9.33
CA ARG A 391 9.25 3.50 -9.22
C ARG A 391 8.62 4.85 -9.48
N ILE A 392 7.62 4.89 -10.35
CA ILE A 392 6.77 6.08 -10.55
C ILE A 392 5.78 6.19 -9.38
N THR A 393 5.92 7.23 -8.58
CA THR A 393 5.19 7.40 -7.30
C THR A 393 3.99 8.34 -7.37
N GLN A 394 3.76 8.98 -8.51
CA GLN A 394 2.65 9.91 -8.73
C GLN A 394 2.11 9.77 -10.17
N PRO A 395 0.91 10.27 -10.45
CA PRO A 395 0.37 10.29 -11.80
C PRO A 395 1.33 10.94 -12.81
N VAL A 396 1.53 10.27 -13.94
CA VAL A 396 2.42 10.74 -15.00
C VAL A 396 1.78 11.88 -15.78
N LEU A 397 2.41 13.05 -15.83
CA LEU A 397 1.91 14.20 -16.59
C LEU A 397 2.49 14.17 -18.00
N LYS A 398 1.67 13.81 -18.97
CA LYS A 398 2.04 13.67 -20.39
C LYS A 398 1.74 14.97 -21.15
N ARG A 399 2.80 15.66 -21.59
CA ARG A 399 2.73 16.85 -22.45
C ARG A 399 3.16 16.52 -23.88
N PRO A 400 2.92 17.37 -24.89
CA PRO A 400 3.21 17.03 -26.29
C PRO A 400 4.66 16.62 -26.57
N ARG A 401 5.65 17.24 -25.91
CA ARG A 401 7.08 17.01 -26.16
C ARG A 401 7.87 16.51 -24.97
N HIS A 402 7.25 16.40 -23.79
CA HIS A 402 7.91 15.95 -22.57
C HIS A 402 6.93 15.25 -21.63
N VAL A 403 7.49 14.45 -20.74
CA VAL A 403 6.74 13.67 -19.75
C VAL A 403 7.34 13.94 -18.37
N HIS A 404 6.51 14.30 -17.41
CA HIS A 404 6.94 14.47 -16.03
C HIS A 404 6.68 13.17 -15.26
N CYS A 405 7.72 12.64 -14.63
CA CYS A 405 7.67 11.47 -13.77
C CYS A 405 8.26 11.83 -12.40
N HIS A 406 7.54 11.51 -11.34
CA HIS A 406 8.06 11.52 -9.97
C HIS A 406 8.54 10.12 -9.63
N LEU A 407 9.82 9.97 -9.38
CA LEU A 407 10.51 8.69 -9.26
C LEU A 407 11.06 8.50 -7.84
N CYS A 408 10.85 7.31 -7.28
CA CYS A 408 11.64 6.80 -6.18
C CYS A 408 12.78 5.98 -6.79
N CYS A 409 14.02 6.38 -6.54
CA CYS A 409 15.21 5.84 -7.19
C CYS A 409 15.92 4.78 -6.33
N PRO A 410 16.75 3.90 -6.92
CA PRO A 410 17.49 2.88 -6.18
C PRO A 410 18.47 3.42 -5.12
N ASP A 411 18.93 4.64 -5.28
CA ASP A 411 19.77 5.39 -4.32
C ASP A 411 19.01 5.94 -3.11
N GLY A 412 17.71 5.66 -3.00
CA GLY A 412 16.86 6.14 -1.90
C GLY A 412 16.40 7.58 -2.02
N HIS A 413 16.61 8.25 -3.16
CA HIS A 413 16.17 9.61 -3.38
C HIS A 413 14.90 9.71 -4.22
N MET A 414 14.16 10.80 -4.01
CA MET A 414 13.04 11.18 -4.86
C MET A 414 13.52 12.10 -5.97
N GLN A 415 13.18 11.78 -7.23
CA GLN A 415 13.54 12.57 -8.38
C GLN A 415 12.30 12.99 -9.18
N HIS A 416 12.20 14.27 -9.53
CA HIS A 416 11.25 14.75 -10.53
C HIS A 416 11.97 14.81 -11.89
N ALA A 417 11.70 13.82 -12.74
CA ALA A 417 12.29 13.71 -14.05
C ALA A 417 11.38 14.32 -15.14
N VAL A 418 11.95 15.17 -15.98
CA VAL A 418 11.29 15.71 -17.19
C VAL A 418 11.90 15.03 -18.42
N VAL A 419 11.27 13.95 -18.85
CA VAL A 419 11.77 13.09 -19.93
C VAL A 419 11.40 13.65 -21.29
N THR A 420 12.40 13.85 -22.17
CA THR A 420 12.23 14.31 -23.55
C THR A 420 12.99 13.41 -24.52
N ALA A 421 12.50 13.24 -25.74
CA ALA A 421 13.16 12.44 -26.77
C ALA A 421 14.54 12.98 -27.16
N ARG A 422 14.72 14.31 -27.15
CA ARG A 422 15.98 14.95 -27.51
C ARG A 422 17.10 14.74 -26.48
N ARG A 423 16.74 14.78 -25.18
CA ARG A 423 17.71 14.72 -24.07
C ARG A 423 17.98 13.30 -23.60
N HIS A 424 16.95 12.43 -23.63
CA HIS A 424 16.98 11.12 -22.98
C HIS A 424 16.84 9.96 -23.97
N GLY A 425 16.81 10.25 -25.27
CA GLY A 425 16.58 9.24 -26.30
C GLY A 425 15.09 8.96 -26.56
N ARG A 426 14.80 8.45 -27.74
CA ARG A 426 13.43 8.17 -28.19
C ARG A 426 12.79 7.03 -27.38
N ASP A 427 13.58 6.03 -27.00
CA ASP A 427 13.08 4.82 -26.36
C ASP A 427 12.64 5.09 -24.92
N LEU A 428 13.49 5.75 -24.11
CA LEU A 428 13.09 6.17 -22.77
C LEU A 428 11.88 7.12 -22.79
N TYR A 429 11.85 8.07 -23.73
CA TYR A 429 10.70 8.96 -23.89
C TYR A 429 9.42 8.18 -24.20
N ARG A 430 9.48 7.18 -25.08
CA ARG A 430 8.34 6.31 -25.41
C ARG A 430 7.91 5.45 -24.22
N CYS A 431 8.86 4.88 -23.47
CA CYS A 431 8.56 4.16 -22.24
C CYS A 431 7.85 5.07 -21.23
N ALA A 432 8.38 6.27 -20.95
CA ALA A 432 7.75 7.22 -20.05
C ALA A 432 6.34 7.65 -20.51
N ARG A 433 6.12 7.76 -21.83
CA ARG A 433 4.81 8.11 -22.38
C ARG A 433 3.73 7.05 -22.18
N VAL A 434 4.11 5.79 -22.15
CA VAL A 434 3.17 4.68 -21.95
C VAL A 434 3.02 4.29 -20.50
N SER A 435 3.99 4.63 -19.66
CA SER A 435 3.97 4.37 -18.23
C SER A 435 2.86 5.15 -17.51
N SER A 436 2.44 4.60 -16.39
CA SER A 436 1.41 5.12 -15.50
C SER A 436 1.91 5.14 -14.04
N TRP A 437 1.12 5.70 -13.16
CA TRP A 437 1.38 5.69 -11.73
C TRP A 437 1.52 4.27 -11.20
N GLY A 438 2.63 3.98 -10.50
CA GLY A 438 2.95 2.67 -9.97
C GLY A 438 3.78 1.78 -10.90
N ASP A 439 4.06 2.19 -12.14
CA ASP A 439 4.96 1.47 -13.03
C ASP A 439 6.43 1.70 -12.68
N LEU A 440 7.29 0.84 -13.19
CA LEU A 440 8.74 1.01 -13.18
C LEU A 440 9.19 1.70 -14.48
N LEU A 441 10.08 2.68 -14.35
CA LEU A 441 10.69 3.30 -15.54
C LEU A 441 12.03 2.62 -15.80
N PRO A 442 12.23 2.01 -16.99
CA PRO A 442 13.45 1.29 -17.31
C PRO A 442 14.64 2.26 -17.51
N VAL A 443 15.26 2.65 -16.41
CA VAL A 443 16.40 3.55 -16.35
C VAL A 443 17.43 2.94 -15.41
N ILE A 444 18.68 2.87 -15.85
CA ILE A 444 19.80 2.47 -14.99
C ILE A 444 20.43 3.75 -14.47
N ALA A 445 20.48 3.91 -13.14
CA ALA A 445 21.28 4.97 -12.55
C ALA A 445 22.77 4.62 -12.73
N PRO A 446 23.65 5.56 -13.11
CA PRO A 446 25.08 5.31 -13.13
C PRO A 446 25.52 4.94 -11.71
N SER A 447 26.32 3.89 -11.57
CA SER A 447 27.05 3.63 -10.32
C SER A 447 27.97 4.82 -10.07
N GLU A 448 27.89 5.45 -8.89
CA GLU A 448 28.75 6.58 -8.50
C GLU A 448 30.22 6.19 -8.33
N PHE A 449 30.57 4.91 -8.47
CA PHE A 449 31.95 4.43 -8.42
C PHE A 449 32.33 3.82 -9.77
N PRO A 450 33.28 4.43 -10.49
CA PRO A 450 33.98 3.69 -11.54
C PRO A 450 34.64 2.45 -10.89
N PRO A 451 34.68 1.29 -11.56
CA PRO A 451 35.47 0.18 -11.06
C PRO A 451 36.90 0.70 -10.83
N SER A 452 37.38 0.52 -9.60
CA SER A 452 38.80 0.77 -9.33
C SER A 452 39.61 0.02 -10.38
N SER A 453 40.34 0.77 -11.18
CA SER A 453 41.32 0.21 -12.11
C SER A 453 42.24 -0.75 -11.29
N PRO A 454 42.53 -1.95 -11.78
CA PRO A 454 43.53 -2.80 -11.14
C PRO A 454 44.84 -2.01 -11.08
N ASP A 455 45.46 -2.05 -9.91
CA ASP A 455 46.69 -1.39 -9.53
C ASP A 455 47.72 -1.43 -10.66
N GLU A 456 48.12 -0.26 -11.15
CA GLU A 456 49.39 -0.11 -11.87
C GLU A 456 50.47 -0.31 -10.81
N GLU A 457 51.18 -1.43 -10.92
CA GLU A 457 52.42 -1.66 -10.18
C GLU A 457 53.40 -0.52 -10.49
N PRO A 458 54.06 0.08 -9.50
CA PRO A 458 55.08 1.08 -9.73
C PRO A 458 56.30 0.42 -10.44
N PRO A 459 56.96 1.11 -11.39
CA PRO A 459 58.12 0.58 -12.08
C PRO A 459 59.28 0.41 -11.08
N GLU A 460 59.82 -0.78 -11.01
CA GLU A 460 61.09 -1.04 -10.35
C GLU A 460 62.20 -0.22 -11.01
N ASN A 461 62.93 0.53 -10.15
CA ASN A 461 64.25 1.02 -10.40
C ASN A 461 65.21 0.46 -9.36
#